data_fea61709b896828f237fc6cddc79240d
#
_entry.id   fea61709b896828f237fc6cddc79240d
#
_cell.length_a   1.000
_cell.length_b   1.000
_cell.length_c   1.000
_cell.angle_alpha   90.00
_cell.angle_beta   90.00
_cell.angle_gamma   90.00
#
_symmetry.space_group_name_H-M   'P 1'
#
loop_
_entity.id
_entity.type
_entity.pdbx_description
1 polymer ?
#
loop_
_entity_poly.entity_id
_entity_poly.type
_entity_poly.pdbx_seq_one_letter_code
_entity_poly.pdbx_strand_id
1 'polypeptide(L)'
;MEQYLDLLKEIKDKGVEKGDRTGTGTISIFGHQMKFDLEEGFPLVTTKKVNFDAILHELLWFIQGDTNIKYLVDNKVNIWNEWPFQSWLEKTGQDKKIEMHSPEWKEKLAEFIANIKTDNSFAEEYGDLGPVYGKQWRDFEGIDQLHQVIEDIKNNPNSRRHIVSAWNPKEIPIMVKSGLPPCHTLFQFYVSEGKLSCQLYQRSADVFLGVPYNIASY
;
A
#
# COMPACT_ATOMS: atom_id res chain seq x y z
N MET A 1 12.20 -16.59 7.61
CA MET A 1 12.53 -15.47 6.68
C MET A 1 13.40 -15.88 5.50
N GLU A 2 13.65 -17.16 5.32
CA GLU A 2 14.40 -17.67 4.17
C GLU A 2 13.72 -17.32 2.85
N GLN A 3 12.40 -17.39 2.79
CA GLN A 3 11.62 -17.07 1.58
C GLN A 3 11.90 -15.67 1.02
N TYR A 4 12.05 -14.68 1.90
CA TYR A 4 12.40 -13.31 1.50
C TYR A 4 13.86 -13.20 1.04
N LEU A 5 14.78 -13.89 1.70
CA LEU A 5 16.20 -13.93 1.31
C LEU A 5 16.38 -14.65 -0.03
N ASP A 6 15.62 -15.73 -0.28
CA ASP A 6 15.63 -16.45 -1.54
C ASP A 6 15.13 -15.57 -2.70
N LEU A 7 14.07 -14.77 -2.47
CA LEU A 7 13.62 -13.77 -3.44
C LEU A 7 14.72 -12.75 -3.78
N LEU A 8 15.38 -12.18 -2.75
CA LEU A 8 16.49 -11.25 -2.97
C LEU A 8 17.64 -11.87 -3.76
N LYS A 9 17.99 -13.10 -3.43
CA LYS A 9 19.02 -13.87 -4.14
C LYS A 9 18.61 -14.14 -5.59
N GLU A 10 17.38 -14.56 -5.81
CA GLU A 10 16.89 -14.81 -7.16
C GLU A 10 16.92 -13.55 -8.04
N ILE A 11 16.51 -12.40 -7.52
CA ILE A 11 16.60 -11.14 -8.23
C ILE A 11 18.05 -10.78 -8.55
N LYS A 12 18.95 -10.95 -7.59
CA LYS A 12 20.38 -10.66 -7.78
C LYS A 12 21.01 -11.57 -8.85
N ASP A 13 20.65 -12.84 -8.86
CA ASP A 13 21.30 -13.86 -9.71
C ASP A 13 20.68 -13.94 -11.10
N LYS A 14 19.37 -13.66 -11.25
CA LYS A 14 18.60 -13.87 -12.49
C LYS A 14 17.85 -12.64 -12.97
N GLY A 15 17.86 -11.54 -12.21
CA GLY A 15 17.12 -10.34 -12.53
C GLY A 15 17.61 -9.67 -13.81
N VAL A 16 16.69 -9.06 -14.52
CA VAL A 16 16.95 -8.31 -15.75
C VAL A 16 16.93 -6.81 -15.45
N GLU A 17 17.95 -6.10 -15.90
CA GLU A 17 17.98 -4.64 -15.81
C GLU A 17 16.91 -4.02 -16.73
N LYS A 18 16.14 -3.09 -16.18
CA LYS A 18 15.14 -2.31 -16.90
C LYS A 18 15.20 -0.85 -16.49
N GLY A 19 14.99 0.02 -17.46
CA GLY A 19 14.66 1.41 -17.16
C GLY A 19 13.29 1.55 -16.47
N ASP A 20 13.14 2.58 -15.68
CA ASP A 20 11.89 2.96 -15.05
C ASP A 20 11.56 4.44 -15.25
N ARG A 21 10.37 4.87 -14.81
CA ARG A 21 9.93 6.27 -14.94
C ARG A 21 10.76 7.27 -14.13
N THR A 22 11.52 6.79 -13.13
CA THR A 22 12.36 7.64 -12.27
C THR A 22 13.75 7.89 -12.84
N GLY A 23 14.17 7.11 -13.86
CA GLY A 23 15.50 7.16 -14.44
C GLY A 23 16.57 6.45 -13.61
N THR A 24 16.23 5.88 -12.45
CA THR A 24 17.15 5.13 -11.60
C THR A 24 17.44 3.74 -12.16
N GLY A 25 16.43 3.14 -12.80
CA GLY A 25 16.44 1.76 -13.26
C GLY A 25 16.12 0.75 -12.18
N THR A 26 15.85 -0.47 -12.58
CA THR A 26 15.53 -1.60 -11.70
C THR A 26 16.19 -2.87 -12.17
N ILE A 27 16.54 -3.76 -11.24
CA ILE A 27 16.80 -5.18 -11.52
C ILE A 27 15.55 -5.95 -11.13
N SER A 28 14.93 -6.67 -12.04
CA SER A 28 13.62 -7.28 -11.81
C SER A 28 13.49 -8.70 -12.36
N ILE A 29 12.63 -9.48 -11.71
CA ILE A 29 12.11 -10.77 -12.20
C ILE A 29 10.60 -10.65 -12.37
N PHE A 30 10.02 -11.53 -13.17
CA PHE A 30 8.57 -11.65 -13.29
C PHE A 30 8.09 -12.94 -12.68
N GLY A 31 7.23 -12.81 -11.68
CA GLY A 31 6.60 -13.94 -10.99
C GLY A 31 7.51 -14.59 -9.95
N HIS A 32 7.12 -14.44 -8.69
CA HIS A 32 7.69 -15.15 -7.54
C HIS A 32 6.59 -15.32 -6.49
N GLN A 33 6.60 -16.44 -5.78
CA GLN A 33 5.66 -16.70 -4.71
C GLN A 33 6.39 -17.10 -3.43
N MET A 34 6.07 -16.41 -2.35
CA MET A 34 6.48 -16.76 -0.99
C MET A 34 5.32 -17.37 -0.23
N LYS A 35 5.60 -18.31 0.66
CA LYS A 35 4.62 -18.88 1.59
C LYS A 35 5.15 -18.79 3.00
N PHE A 36 4.29 -18.40 3.92
CA PHE A 36 4.58 -18.28 5.34
C PHE A 36 3.55 -19.09 6.12
N ASP A 37 4.01 -19.98 6.98
CA ASP A 37 3.15 -20.70 7.91
C ASP A 37 3.06 -19.87 9.20
N LEU A 38 1.86 -19.36 9.51
CA LEU A 38 1.65 -18.53 10.69
C LEU A 38 1.70 -19.33 12.00
N GLU A 39 1.65 -20.66 11.94
CA GLU A 39 1.90 -21.52 13.11
C GLU A 39 3.37 -21.49 13.54
N GLU A 40 4.30 -21.20 12.62
CA GLU A 40 5.73 -21.00 12.93
C GLU A 40 6.02 -19.60 13.52
N GLY A 41 5.04 -18.70 13.52
CA GLY A 41 5.13 -17.35 14.06
C GLY A 41 4.78 -16.27 13.04
N PHE A 42 4.67 -15.04 13.54
CA PHE A 42 4.34 -13.89 12.69
C PHE A 42 5.50 -13.54 11.73
N PRO A 43 5.27 -13.44 10.42
CA PRO A 43 6.33 -13.31 9.41
C PRO A 43 6.88 -11.88 9.29
N LEU A 44 7.34 -11.29 10.39
CA LEU A 44 8.01 -9.99 10.37
C LEU A 44 9.44 -10.15 9.86
N VAL A 45 9.79 -9.41 8.80
CA VAL A 45 11.16 -9.40 8.26
C VAL A 45 12.13 -8.81 9.27
N THR A 46 13.18 -9.57 9.61
CA THR A 46 14.21 -9.18 10.59
C THR A 46 15.56 -8.80 9.98
N THR A 47 15.72 -8.97 8.66
CA THR A 47 16.96 -8.62 7.93
C THR A 47 17.16 -7.11 7.76
N LYS A 48 16.14 -6.34 8.04
CA LYS A 48 16.18 -4.87 8.17
C LYS A 48 15.25 -4.43 9.30
N LYS A 49 15.48 -3.22 9.82
CA LYS A 49 14.54 -2.63 10.79
C LYS A 49 13.23 -2.28 10.09
N VAL A 50 12.15 -2.93 10.49
CA VAL A 50 10.80 -2.66 10.03
C VAL A 50 10.03 -1.95 11.13
N ASN A 51 9.31 -0.88 10.79
CA ASN A 51 8.45 -0.16 11.74
C ASN A 51 7.07 -0.83 11.77
N PHE A 52 6.87 -1.73 12.74
CA PHE A 52 5.64 -2.48 12.88
C PHE A 52 4.42 -1.59 13.19
N ASP A 53 4.60 -0.55 14.01
CA ASP A 53 3.52 0.39 14.32
C ASP A 53 3.00 1.10 13.07
N ALA A 54 3.92 1.46 12.16
CA ALA A 54 3.52 2.05 10.88
C ALA A 54 2.73 1.08 10.00
N ILE A 55 3.11 -0.20 9.97
CA ILE A 55 2.37 -1.24 9.23
C ILE A 55 0.96 -1.41 9.82
N LEU A 56 0.87 -1.50 11.15
CA LEU A 56 -0.39 -1.68 11.85
C LEU A 56 -1.36 -0.51 11.57
N HIS A 57 -0.87 0.73 11.70
CA HIS A 57 -1.70 1.91 11.46
C HIS A 57 -2.10 2.04 9.98
N GLU A 58 -1.22 1.71 9.03
CA GLU A 58 -1.57 1.67 7.62
C GLU A 58 -2.68 0.65 7.34
N LEU A 59 -2.56 -0.56 7.87
CA LEU A 59 -3.57 -1.60 7.70
C LEU A 59 -4.91 -1.21 8.33
N LEU A 60 -4.91 -0.63 9.53
CA LEU A 60 -6.12 -0.14 10.18
C LEU A 60 -6.78 0.98 9.36
N TRP A 61 -6.00 1.87 8.78
CA TRP A 61 -6.48 2.93 7.90
C TRP A 61 -7.15 2.36 6.64
N PHE A 62 -6.56 1.35 5.99
CA PHE A 62 -7.19 0.63 4.88
C PHE A 62 -8.50 -0.06 5.30
N ILE A 63 -8.51 -0.76 6.44
CA ILE A 63 -9.70 -1.46 6.96
C ILE A 63 -10.84 -0.50 7.26
N GLN A 64 -10.55 0.72 7.69
CA GLN A 64 -11.54 1.77 7.91
C GLN A 64 -12.13 2.34 6.60
N GLY A 65 -11.51 2.08 5.46
CA GLY A 65 -11.90 2.66 4.17
C GLY A 65 -11.52 4.13 4.04
N ASP A 66 -10.67 4.62 4.92
CA ASP A 66 -10.22 6.01 4.91
C ASP A 66 -9.23 6.25 3.77
N THR A 67 -9.26 7.44 3.21
CA THR A 67 -8.38 7.91 2.13
C THR A 67 -7.60 9.16 2.50
N ASN A 68 -7.94 9.78 3.65
CA ASN A 68 -7.25 10.96 4.13
C ASN A 68 -6.06 10.58 5.03
N ILE A 69 -4.90 11.17 4.73
CA ILE A 69 -3.66 10.87 5.47
C ILE A 69 -3.63 11.42 6.90
N LYS A 70 -4.62 12.21 7.32
CA LYS A 70 -4.61 12.83 8.65
C LYS A 70 -4.45 11.78 9.77
N TYR A 71 -5.20 10.69 9.71
CA TYR A 71 -5.05 9.58 10.67
C TYR A 71 -3.61 9.04 10.73
N LEU A 72 -2.98 8.89 9.57
CA LEU A 72 -1.61 8.39 9.48
C LEU A 72 -0.60 9.40 10.05
N VAL A 73 -0.76 10.67 9.72
CA VAL A 73 0.07 11.77 10.26
C VAL A 73 -0.03 11.86 11.79
N ASP A 74 -1.25 11.77 12.33
CA ASP A 74 -1.50 11.80 13.77
C ASP A 74 -0.82 10.63 14.50
N ASN A 75 -0.69 9.48 13.82
CA ASN A 75 0.00 8.29 14.32
C ASN A 75 1.47 8.17 13.86
N LYS A 76 2.06 9.26 13.34
CA LYS A 76 3.48 9.35 12.93
C LYS A 76 3.85 8.38 11.78
N VAL A 77 2.90 8.03 10.94
CA VAL A 77 3.10 7.23 9.74
C VAL A 77 3.29 8.14 8.54
N ASN A 78 4.44 8.06 7.88
CA ASN A 78 4.85 9.00 6.84
C ASN A 78 4.83 8.39 5.43
N ILE A 79 4.41 7.14 5.28
CA ILE A 79 4.49 6.36 4.04
C ILE A 79 3.77 7.07 2.88
N TRP A 80 2.66 7.75 3.19
CA TRP A 80 1.77 8.33 2.20
C TRP A 80 1.85 9.86 2.05
N ASN A 81 2.71 10.54 2.79
CA ASN A 81 2.72 12.01 2.88
C ASN A 81 3.08 12.72 1.55
N GLU A 82 3.96 12.11 0.76
CA GLU A 82 4.50 12.78 -0.45
C GLU A 82 3.46 12.91 -1.57
N TRP A 83 2.50 11.99 -1.67
CA TRP A 83 1.50 12.02 -2.74
C TRP A 83 0.51 13.19 -2.60
N PRO A 84 -0.21 13.38 -1.48
CA PRO A 84 -1.08 14.53 -1.33
C PRO A 84 -0.30 15.83 -1.27
N PHE A 85 0.95 15.83 -0.75
CA PHE A 85 1.83 16.99 -0.81
C PHE A 85 2.14 17.40 -2.26
N GLN A 86 2.48 16.46 -3.14
CA GLN A 86 2.71 16.74 -4.55
C GLN A 86 1.44 17.33 -5.22
N SER A 87 0.28 16.75 -4.92
CA SER A 87 -1.01 17.26 -5.41
C SER A 87 -1.30 18.68 -4.91
N TRP A 88 -0.92 18.99 -3.66
CA TRP A 88 -1.04 20.33 -3.09
C TRP A 88 -0.11 21.33 -3.79
N LEU A 89 1.16 20.95 -4.06
CA LEU A 89 2.08 21.79 -4.83
C LEU A 89 1.53 22.10 -6.23
N GLU A 90 0.98 21.11 -6.92
CA GLU A 90 0.35 21.29 -8.24
C GLU A 90 -0.85 22.26 -8.18
N LYS A 91 -1.78 22.04 -7.23
CA LYS A 91 -2.96 22.89 -7.03
C LYS A 91 -2.59 24.35 -6.71
N THR A 92 -1.47 24.55 -6.01
CA THR A 92 -0.99 25.90 -5.63
C THR A 92 0.01 26.50 -6.62
N GLY A 93 0.34 25.80 -7.72
CA GLY A 93 1.26 26.25 -8.77
C GLY A 93 2.71 26.38 -8.30
N GLN A 94 3.11 25.59 -7.31
CA GLN A 94 4.45 25.54 -6.74
C GLN A 94 5.29 24.36 -7.26
N ASP A 95 4.68 23.36 -7.88
CA ASP A 95 5.30 22.14 -8.39
C ASP A 95 6.48 22.37 -9.33
N LYS A 96 6.38 23.41 -10.19
CA LYS A 96 7.45 23.76 -11.15
C LYS A 96 8.55 24.63 -10.57
N LYS A 97 8.37 25.15 -9.35
CA LYS A 97 9.30 26.07 -8.69
C LYS A 97 10.19 25.37 -7.68
N ILE A 98 9.72 24.27 -7.13
CA ILE A 98 10.39 23.53 -6.05
C ILE A 98 10.88 22.21 -6.60
N GLU A 99 12.20 22.05 -6.66
CA GLU A 99 12.81 20.80 -7.10
C GLU A 99 12.56 19.68 -6.07
N MET A 100 12.07 18.53 -6.55
CA MET A 100 11.77 17.38 -5.72
C MET A 100 13.00 16.95 -4.90
N HIS A 101 12.80 16.65 -3.61
CA HIS A 101 13.81 16.27 -2.63
C HIS A 101 14.88 17.33 -2.30
N SER A 102 14.77 18.56 -2.84
CA SER A 102 15.61 19.70 -2.44
C SER A 102 15.40 20.06 -0.96
N PRO A 103 16.29 20.88 -0.35
CA PRO A 103 16.06 21.40 1.00
C PRO A 103 14.72 22.15 1.13
N GLU A 104 14.37 22.97 0.15
CA GLU A 104 13.11 23.72 0.11
C GLU A 104 11.91 22.77 0.02
N TRP A 105 11.98 21.72 -0.79
CA TRP A 105 10.93 20.70 -0.90
C TRP A 105 10.69 20.01 0.46
N LYS A 106 11.76 19.66 1.19
CA LYS A 106 11.66 19.04 2.51
C LYS A 106 11.07 19.96 3.56
N GLU A 107 11.42 21.25 3.52
CA GLU A 107 10.85 22.26 4.40
C GLU A 107 9.34 22.43 4.13
N LYS A 108 8.95 22.52 2.86
CA LYS A 108 7.55 22.63 2.46
C LYS A 108 6.75 21.36 2.78
N LEU A 109 7.33 20.19 2.66
CA LEU A 109 6.70 18.94 3.10
C LEU A 109 6.45 18.95 4.61
N ALA A 110 7.42 19.41 5.40
CA ALA A 110 7.25 19.52 6.85
C ALA A 110 6.14 20.53 7.24
N GLU A 111 6.05 21.67 6.54
CA GLU A 111 4.96 22.63 6.69
C GLU A 111 3.60 22.02 6.35
N PHE A 112 3.50 21.31 5.21
CA PHE A 112 2.30 20.61 4.79
C PHE A 112 1.84 19.58 5.84
N ILE A 113 2.75 18.75 6.34
CA ILE A 113 2.45 17.74 7.38
C ILE A 113 1.98 18.41 8.68
N ALA A 114 2.59 19.52 9.07
CA ALA A 114 2.17 20.29 10.24
C ALA A 114 0.74 20.84 10.07
N ASN A 115 0.40 21.36 8.89
CA ASN A 115 -0.93 21.84 8.58
C ASN A 115 -1.97 20.71 8.56
N ILE A 116 -1.66 19.55 7.93
CA ILE A 116 -2.53 18.36 8.00
C ILE A 116 -2.82 17.95 9.45
N LYS A 117 -1.82 18.06 10.32
CA LYS A 117 -1.96 17.68 11.73
C LYS A 117 -2.81 18.64 12.53
N THR A 118 -2.65 19.95 12.33
CA THR A 118 -3.19 20.99 13.22
C THR A 118 -4.43 21.70 12.68
N ASP A 119 -4.70 21.64 11.39
CA ASP A 119 -5.83 22.28 10.73
C ASP A 119 -6.70 21.23 10.03
N ASN A 120 -7.88 20.97 10.60
CA ASN A 120 -8.82 19.99 10.05
C ASN A 120 -9.35 20.39 8.68
N SER A 121 -9.60 21.69 8.44
CA SER A 121 -10.08 22.18 7.14
C SER A 121 -9.02 21.99 6.06
N PHE A 122 -7.76 22.24 6.39
CA PHE A 122 -6.63 21.95 5.50
C PHE A 122 -6.49 20.47 5.20
N ALA A 123 -6.64 19.61 6.23
CA ALA A 123 -6.58 18.16 6.07
C ALA A 123 -7.74 17.63 5.21
N GLU A 124 -8.96 18.15 5.37
CA GLU A 124 -10.11 17.80 4.53
C GLU A 124 -9.88 18.19 3.07
N GLU A 125 -9.28 19.34 2.81
CA GLU A 125 -9.08 19.85 1.44
C GLU A 125 -7.90 19.17 0.72
N TYR A 126 -6.80 18.88 1.44
CA TYR A 126 -5.54 18.48 0.83
C TYR A 126 -5.00 17.11 1.27
N GLY A 127 -5.60 16.49 2.27
CA GLY A 127 -5.11 15.21 2.81
C GLY A 127 -5.60 13.97 2.09
N ASP A 128 -6.54 14.09 1.17
CA ASP A 128 -7.16 12.97 0.47
C ASP A 128 -6.26 12.44 -0.67
N LEU A 129 -6.04 11.12 -0.68
CA LEU A 129 -5.28 10.38 -1.70
C LEU A 129 -6.15 9.92 -2.88
N GLY A 130 -7.46 10.12 -2.81
CA GLY A 130 -8.38 9.54 -3.78
C GLY A 130 -8.70 8.06 -3.49
N PRO A 131 -9.23 7.31 -4.47
CA PRO A 131 -9.84 6.00 -4.26
C PRO A 131 -8.81 4.87 -4.09
N VAL A 132 -7.88 5.02 -3.12
CA VAL A 132 -6.86 4.02 -2.81
C VAL A 132 -7.41 2.80 -2.08
N TYR A 133 -6.58 1.84 -1.73
CA TYR A 133 -6.86 0.52 -1.17
C TYR A 133 -8.09 0.41 -0.26
N GLY A 134 -8.16 1.21 0.81
CA GLY A 134 -9.25 1.16 1.78
C GLY A 134 -10.60 1.49 1.17
N LYS A 135 -10.66 2.50 0.29
CA LYS A 135 -11.86 2.85 -0.45
C LYS A 135 -12.36 1.67 -1.29
N GLN A 136 -11.45 0.99 -2.00
CA GLN A 136 -11.82 -0.16 -2.82
C GLN A 136 -12.31 -1.35 -1.97
N TRP A 137 -11.67 -1.58 -0.80
CA TRP A 137 -12.06 -2.70 0.06
C TRP A 137 -13.43 -2.50 0.73
N ARG A 138 -13.75 -1.24 1.08
CA ARG A 138 -14.94 -0.91 1.88
C ARG A 138 -16.09 -0.32 1.07
N ASP A 139 -15.80 0.20 -0.12
CA ASP A 139 -16.82 0.79 -0.98
C ASP A 139 -16.40 0.72 -2.46
N PHE A 140 -16.35 -0.49 -3.01
CA PHE A 140 -16.14 -0.69 -4.45
C PHE A 140 -17.45 -0.47 -5.20
N GLU A 141 -17.67 0.75 -5.68
CA GLU A 141 -18.94 1.13 -6.34
C GLU A 141 -20.20 0.78 -5.50
N GLY A 142 -20.16 1.03 -4.21
CA GLY A 142 -21.25 0.72 -3.28
C GLY A 142 -21.18 -0.66 -2.63
N ILE A 143 -20.14 -1.44 -2.92
CA ILE A 143 -19.95 -2.79 -2.37
C ILE A 143 -18.84 -2.79 -1.32
N ASP A 144 -19.18 -3.13 -0.06
CA ASP A 144 -18.21 -3.42 0.99
C ASP A 144 -17.66 -4.84 0.83
N GLN A 145 -16.60 -4.98 0.02
CA GLN A 145 -15.97 -6.27 -0.28
C GLN A 145 -15.43 -6.96 0.97
N LEU A 146 -14.85 -6.18 1.89
CA LEU A 146 -14.24 -6.73 3.10
C LEU A 146 -15.31 -7.32 4.02
N HIS A 147 -16.43 -6.63 4.20
CA HIS A 147 -17.56 -7.16 4.96
C HIS A 147 -18.14 -8.42 4.30
N GLN A 148 -18.36 -8.38 2.98
CA GLN A 148 -18.91 -9.52 2.25
C GLN A 148 -18.03 -10.76 2.35
N VAL A 149 -16.72 -10.62 2.17
CA VAL A 149 -15.82 -11.77 2.24
C VAL A 149 -15.77 -12.39 3.63
N ILE A 150 -15.87 -11.58 4.69
CA ILE A 150 -15.93 -12.08 6.07
C ILE A 150 -17.21 -12.92 6.29
N GLU A 151 -18.37 -12.41 5.84
CA GLU A 151 -19.62 -13.13 5.94
C GLU A 151 -19.65 -14.39 5.07
N ASP A 152 -19.08 -14.33 3.87
CA ASP A 152 -18.96 -15.50 3.00
C ASP A 152 -18.05 -16.58 3.60
N ILE A 153 -16.94 -16.22 4.22
CA ILE A 153 -16.05 -17.17 4.93
C ILE A 153 -16.80 -17.87 6.05
N LYS A 154 -17.62 -17.16 6.82
CA LYS A 154 -18.43 -17.73 7.92
C LYS A 154 -19.53 -18.67 7.43
N ASN A 155 -20.25 -18.26 6.39
CA ASN A 155 -21.49 -18.91 5.97
C ASN A 155 -21.27 -19.93 4.83
N ASN A 156 -20.22 -19.77 4.03
CA ASN A 156 -19.89 -20.62 2.88
C ASN A 156 -18.36 -20.80 2.73
N PRO A 157 -17.68 -21.40 3.70
CA PRO A 157 -16.22 -21.52 3.73
C PRO A 157 -15.63 -22.27 2.50
N ASN A 158 -16.43 -23.12 1.86
CA ASN A 158 -16.00 -23.88 0.68
C ASN A 158 -16.07 -23.10 -0.63
N SER A 159 -16.53 -21.85 -0.60
CA SER A 159 -16.54 -20.98 -1.78
C SER A 159 -15.12 -20.71 -2.28
N ARG A 160 -14.98 -20.60 -3.60
CA ARG A 160 -13.72 -20.20 -4.27
C ARG A 160 -13.74 -18.75 -4.72
N ARG A 161 -14.66 -17.94 -4.16
CA ARG A 161 -14.90 -16.54 -4.51
C ARG A 161 -14.58 -15.57 -3.38
N HIS A 162 -13.82 -15.99 -2.39
CA HIS A 162 -13.37 -15.14 -1.29
C HIS A 162 -12.26 -14.20 -1.77
N ILE A 163 -12.60 -13.21 -2.58
CA ILE A 163 -11.67 -12.29 -3.21
C ILE A 163 -12.04 -10.86 -2.81
N VAL A 164 -11.00 -10.05 -2.51
CA VAL A 164 -11.09 -8.61 -2.34
C VAL A 164 -10.16 -7.95 -3.35
N SER A 165 -10.69 -7.10 -4.22
CA SER A 165 -9.94 -6.42 -5.27
C SER A 165 -9.77 -4.94 -4.96
N ALA A 166 -8.55 -4.43 -5.10
CA ALA A 166 -8.28 -3.00 -5.11
C ALA A 166 -8.14 -2.43 -6.54
N TRP A 167 -8.11 -3.31 -7.54
CA TRP A 167 -7.99 -2.89 -8.94
C TRP A 167 -9.34 -2.59 -9.56
N ASN A 168 -9.68 -1.30 -9.62
CA ASN A 168 -10.89 -0.80 -10.25
C ASN A 168 -10.54 -0.07 -11.56
N PRO A 169 -10.73 -0.71 -12.74
CA PRO A 169 -10.35 -0.11 -14.02
C PRO A 169 -10.99 1.25 -14.29
N LYS A 170 -12.16 1.51 -13.74
CA LYS A 170 -12.87 2.78 -13.89
C LYS A 170 -12.19 3.93 -13.14
N GLU A 171 -11.55 3.64 -11.99
CA GLU A 171 -10.91 4.62 -11.14
C GLU A 171 -9.39 4.70 -11.32
N ILE A 172 -8.77 3.75 -12.03
CA ILE A 172 -7.33 3.79 -12.34
C ILE A 172 -6.89 5.13 -12.94
N PRO A 173 -7.63 5.76 -13.88
CA PRO A 173 -7.21 7.07 -14.40
C PRO A 173 -7.16 8.18 -13.34
N ILE A 174 -8.00 8.09 -12.29
CA ILE A 174 -7.99 9.01 -11.16
C ILE A 174 -6.77 8.71 -10.30
N MET A 175 -6.55 7.45 -9.95
CA MET A 175 -5.40 7.01 -9.13
C MET A 175 -4.05 7.34 -9.77
N VAL A 176 -3.94 7.28 -11.11
CA VAL A 176 -2.72 7.70 -11.84
C VAL A 176 -2.44 9.18 -11.64
N LYS A 177 -3.46 10.01 -11.59
CA LYS A 177 -3.30 11.47 -11.39
C LYS A 177 -2.94 11.80 -9.94
N SER A 178 -3.53 11.13 -8.97
CA SER A 178 -3.23 11.33 -7.54
C SER A 178 -1.97 10.60 -7.07
N GLY A 179 -1.34 9.79 -7.94
CA GLY A 179 0.00 9.29 -7.77
C GLY A 179 0.21 7.78 -7.79
N LEU A 180 -0.72 6.91 -7.33
CA LEU A 180 -0.38 5.50 -7.17
C LEU A 180 -1.55 4.52 -7.40
N PRO A 181 -1.69 3.95 -8.61
CA PRO A 181 -2.54 2.78 -8.83
C PRO A 181 -2.12 1.60 -7.93
N PRO A 182 -3.06 0.80 -7.41
CA PRO A 182 -2.78 -0.24 -6.44
C PRO A 182 -1.74 -1.25 -6.92
N CYS A 183 -0.65 -1.41 -6.15
CA CYS A 183 0.32 -2.48 -6.34
C CYS A 183 -0.21 -3.80 -5.77
N HIS A 184 -0.85 -3.76 -4.61
CA HIS A 184 -1.62 -4.86 -4.03
C HIS A 184 -2.94 -4.96 -4.78
N THR A 185 -2.97 -5.73 -5.85
CA THR A 185 -4.07 -5.72 -6.82
C THR A 185 -5.31 -6.40 -6.27
N LEU A 186 -5.13 -7.57 -5.64
CA LEU A 186 -6.18 -8.33 -4.98
C LEU A 186 -5.58 -9.28 -3.94
N PHE A 187 -6.40 -9.68 -2.99
CA PHE A 187 -6.09 -10.81 -2.14
C PHE A 187 -7.28 -11.78 -2.09
N GLN A 188 -6.95 -13.04 -1.87
CA GLN A 188 -7.90 -14.15 -1.84
C GLN A 188 -7.72 -14.96 -0.56
N PHE A 189 -8.85 -15.36 0.04
CA PHE A 189 -8.85 -16.31 1.13
C PHE A 189 -9.23 -17.72 0.67
N TYR A 190 -8.71 -18.70 1.41
CA TYR A 190 -9.02 -20.10 1.22
C TYR A 190 -9.16 -20.78 2.57
N VAL A 191 -10.25 -21.52 2.74
CA VAL A 191 -10.52 -22.30 3.97
C VAL A 191 -10.34 -23.76 3.69
N SER A 192 -9.53 -24.43 4.49
CA SER A 192 -9.33 -25.90 4.43
C SER A 192 -8.98 -26.43 5.82
N GLU A 193 -9.60 -27.52 6.21
CA GLU A 193 -9.32 -28.20 7.49
C GLU A 193 -9.40 -27.29 8.72
N GLY A 194 -10.33 -26.33 8.71
CA GLY A 194 -10.50 -25.35 9.78
C GLY A 194 -9.43 -24.25 9.83
N LYS A 195 -8.53 -24.18 8.85
CA LYS A 195 -7.50 -23.16 8.70
C LYS A 195 -7.88 -22.16 7.61
N LEU A 196 -7.53 -20.89 7.82
CA LEU A 196 -7.68 -19.82 6.86
C LEU A 196 -6.32 -19.47 6.27
N SER A 197 -6.23 -19.45 4.94
CA SER A 197 -5.07 -18.96 4.19
C SER A 197 -5.41 -17.66 3.47
N CYS A 198 -4.44 -16.79 3.32
CA CYS A 198 -4.55 -15.56 2.52
C CYS A 198 -3.45 -15.56 1.46
N GLN A 199 -3.80 -15.20 0.23
CA GLN A 199 -2.84 -14.98 -0.86
C GLN A 199 -3.00 -13.60 -1.42
N LEU A 200 -1.94 -12.79 -1.38
CA LEU A 200 -1.85 -11.49 -2.03
C LEU A 200 -1.26 -11.63 -3.44
N TYR A 201 -1.87 -10.97 -4.42
CA TYR A 201 -1.26 -10.73 -5.72
C TYR A 201 -0.82 -9.28 -5.85
N GLN A 202 0.47 -9.07 -6.08
CA GLN A 202 1.05 -7.76 -6.39
C GLN A 202 1.45 -7.69 -7.87
N ARG A 203 0.95 -6.67 -8.60
CA ARG A 203 1.35 -6.41 -10.00
C ARG A 203 2.75 -5.80 -10.10
N SER A 204 3.22 -5.19 -9.03
CA SER A 204 4.51 -4.54 -8.88
C SER A 204 4.91 -4.56 -7.41
N ALA A 205 6.17 -4.82 -7.12
CA ALA A 205 6.67 -4.91 -5.76
C ALA A 205 8.08 -4.34 -5.67
N ASP A 206 8.28 -3.33 -4.83
CA ASP A 206 9.60 -2.96 -4.37
C ASP A 206 10.01 -3.93 -3.27
N VAL A 207 10.98 -4.77 -3.58
CA VAL A 207 11.33 -5.90 -2.71
C VAL A 207 12.05 -5.44 -1.45
N PHE A 208 12.72 -4.29 -1.48
CA PHE A 208 13.44 -3.77 -0.32
C PHE A 208 12.59 -2.86 0.58
N LEU A 209 11.79 -1.98 0.00
CA LEU A 209 10.96 -1.03 0.75
C LEU A 209 9.59 -1.58 1.07
N GLY A 210 8.83 -2.05 0.07
CA GLY A 210 7.43 -2.41 0.18
C GLY A 210 7.19 -3.83 0.69
N VAL A 211 7.85 -4.85 0.10
CA VAL A 211 7.58 -6.26 0.41
C VAL A 211 7.68 -6.60 1.89
N PRO A 212 8.66 -6.09 2.69
CA PRO A 212 8.69 -6.33 4.13
C PRO A 212 7.44 -5.85 4.89
N TYR A 213 6.84 -4.75 4.45
CA TYR A 213 5.57 -4.24 4.98
C TYR A 213 4.40 -5.12 4.55
N ASN A 214 4.38 -5.50 3.27
CA ASN A 214 3.28 -6.28 2.69
C ASN A 214 3.20 -7.69 3.28
N ILE A 215 4.33 -8.35 3.56
CA ILE A 215 4.37 -9.65 4.25
C ILE A 215 3.67 -9.54 5.62
N ALA A 216 3.88 -8.45 6.34
CA ALA A 216 3.29 -8.26 7.67
C ALA A 216 1.83 -7.77 7.62
N SER A 217 1.36 -7.20 6.49
CA SER A 217 -0.01 -6.68 6.34
C SER A 217 -1.00 -7.77 5.89
N TYR A 218 -0.56 -8.79 5.17
CA TYR A 218 -1.40 -9.85 4.59
C TYR A 218 -1.04 -11.22 5.13
#